data_f5da0af3b249f0a34307c791f6a0c96f
#
_entry.id   f5da0af3b249f0a34307c791f6a0c96f
#
_cell.length_a   1.000
_cell.length_b   1.000
_cell.length_c   1.000
_cell.angle_alpha   90.00
_cell.angle_beta   90.00
_cell.angle_gamma   90.00
#
_symmetry.space_group_name_H-M   'P 1'
#
loop_
_entity.id
_entity.type
_entity.pdbx_description
1 polymer ?
#
loop_
_entity_poly.entity_id
_entity_poly.type
_entity_poly.pdbx_seq_one_letter_code
_entity_poly.pdbx_strand_id
1 'polypeptide(L)'
;MYELGLVPRRSQLIRGEIYFMVAMGAAHADAITVLTELLVQGYSAYARVSPQCPITIWNDSQPEPDFALVKRDAPRGIAFAKDVLLAIEVSDSSLKFDRQTKLPDYARSGIPEVWILNLNDGQLEVYHEPDGEQYLQIQVVKPAKPVAPLFAADRHLEWWLALPEAKTEE
;
A
#
# COMPACT_ATOMS: atom_id res chain seq x y z
N MET A 1 15.85 -14.77 9.82
CA MET A 1 14.83 -15.77 10.21
C MET A 1 14.29 -16.57 9.00
N TYR A 2 13.97 -15.94 7.88
CA TYR A 2 13.59 -16.66 6.64
C TYR A 2 14.66 -17.63 6.14
N GLU A 3 15.92 -17.20 6.11
CA GLU A 3 17.05 -18.01 5.67
C GLU A 3 17.30 -19.25 6.54
N LEU A 4 16.86 -19.23 7.80
CA LEU A 4 16.97 -20.33 8.74
C LEU A 4 15.75 -21.26 8.74
N GLY A 5 14.72 -20.98 7.91
CA GLY A 5 13.48 -21.76 7.85
C GLY A 5 12.63 -21.72 9.11
N LEU A 6 12.87 -20.74 9.99
CA LEU A 6 12.17 -20.61 11.28
C LEU A 6 10.80 -19.96 11.17
N VAL A 7 10.52 -19.28 10.03
CA VAL A 7 9.22 -18.67 9.74
C VAL A 7 8.79 -19.00 8.31
N PRO A 8 7.49 -19.15 8.04
CA PRO A 8 6.97 -19.36 6.71
C PRO A 8 7.34 -18.20 5.77
N ARG A 9 7.55 -18.51 4.49
CA ARG A 9 7.96 -17.53 3.47
C ARG A 9 6.96 -16.40 3.22
N ARG A 10 5.69 -16.56 3.61
CA ARG A 10 4.64 -15.55 3.48
C ARG A 10 4.21 -15.06 4.86
N SER A 11 5.08 -14.28 5.47
CA SER A 11 4.80 -13.64 6.76
C SER A 11 5.45 -12.26 6.81
N GLN A 12 4.85 -11.37 7.59
CA GLN A 12 5.37 -10.04 7.88
C GLN A 12 5.57 -9.88 9.38
N LEU A 13 6.50 -9.03 9.76
CA LEU A 13 6.79 -8.70 11.16
C LEU A 13 6.11 -7.37 11.49
N ILE A 14 5.26 -7.34 12.52
CA ILE A 14 4.59 -6.11 12.97
C ILE A 14 4.64 -6.07 14.49
N ARG A 15 5.28 -5.05 15.05
CA ARG A 15 5.45 -4.83 16.50
C ARG A 15 6.00 -6.07 17.23
N GLY A 16 7.00 -6.73 16.63
CA GLY A 16 7.61 -7.94 17.17
C GLY A 16 6.80 -9.24 16.98
N GLU A 17 5.61 -9.16 16.43
CA GLU A 17 4.75 -10.31 16.14
C GLU A 17 4.80 -10.74 14.69
N ILE A 18 4.79 -12.05 14.43
CA ILE A 18 4.79 -12.61 13.08
C ILE A 18 3.36 -12.86 12.63
N TYR A 19 2.95 -12.15 11.57
CA TYR A 19 1.65 -12.32 10.93
C TYR A 19 1.80 -13.15 9.65
N PHE A 20 1.03 -14.23 9.56
CA PHE A 20 0.97 -15.04 8.34
C PHE A 20 0.08 -14.36 7.31
N MET A 21 0.60 -14.27 6.08
CA MET A 21 -0.16 -13.69 4.98
C MET A 21 -1.13 -14.73 4.40
N VAL A 22 -2.36 -14.32 4.22
CA VAL A 22 -3.39 -15.14 3.56
C VAL A 22 -3.09 -15.26 2.07
N ALA A 23 -3.52 -16.36 1.45
CA ALA A 23 -3.40 -16.51 0.01
C ALA A 23 -4.19 -15.40 -0.71
N MET A 24 -3.58 -14.85 -1.76
CA MET A 24 -4.17 -13.78 -2.57
C MET A 24 -5.39 -14.29 -3.34
N GLY A 25 -6.52 -13.60 -3.24
CA GLY A 25 -7.71 -13.86 -4.06
C GLY A 25 -7.54 -13.33 -5.50
N ALA A 26 -8.38 -13.79 -6.42
CA ALA A 26 -8.29 -13.39 -7.83
C ALA A 26 -8.47 -11.87 -8.01
N ALA A 27 -9.49 -11.27 -7.39
CA ALA A 27 -9.74 -9.83 -7.49
C ALA A 27 -8.56 -8.99 -6.98
N HIS A 28 -7.91 -9.43 -5.89
CA HIS A 28 -6.71 -8.77 -5.38
C HIS A 28 -5.55 -8.90 -6.37
N ALA A 29 -5.33 -10.10 -6.94
CA ALA A 29 -4.25 -10.33 -7.92
C ALA A 29 -4.42 -9.48 -9.19
N ASP A 30 -5.65 -9.38 -9.69
CA ASP A 30 -5.98 -8.55 -10.85
C ASP A 30 -5.73 -7.07 -10.54
N ALA A 31 -6.18 -6.58 -9.38
CA ALA A 31 -5.94 -5.22 -8.93
C ALA A 31 -4.44 -4.89 -8.81
N ILE A 32 -3.63 -5.81 -8.24
CA ILE A 32 -2.17 -5.66 -8.19
C ILE A 32 -1.57 -5.53 -9.58
N THR A 33 -2.01 -6.37 -10.52
CA THR A 33 -1.50 -6.35 -11.91
C THR A 33 -1.79 -5.00 -12.57
N VAL A 34 -3.04 -4.55 -12.54
CA VAL A 34 -3.44 -3.27 -13.16
C VAL A 34 -2.76 -2.08 -12.47
N LEU A 35 -2.74 -2.05 -11.13
CA LEU A 35 -2.05 -0.97 -10.40
C LEU A 35 -0.54 -0.95 -10.68
N THR A 36 0.10 -2.12 -10.87
CA THR A 36 1.52 -2.15 -11.23
C THR A 36 1.77 -1.39 -12.52
N GLU A 37 0.97 -1.65 -13.56
CA GLU A 37 1.09 -0.94 -14.84
C GLU A 37 0.84 0.55 -14.70
N LEU A 38 -0.24 0.94 -14.04
CA LEU A 38 -0.62 2.34 -13.84
C LEU A 38 0.43 3.11 -13.05
N LEU A 39 0.93 2.55 -11.95
CA LEU A 39 1.91 3.19 -11.08
C LEU A 39 3.27 3.32 -11.77
N VAL A 40 3.71 2.29 -12.50
CA VAL A 40 4.98 2.34 -13.26
C VAL A 40 4.90 3.37 -14.37
N GLN A 41 3.82 3.39 -15.16
CA GLN A 41 3.63 4.37 -16.24
C GLN A 41 3.51 5.79 -15.72
N GLY A 42 2.75 5.99 -14.64
CA GLY A 42 2.49 7.32 -14.08
C GLY A 42 3.67 7.90 -13.30
N TYR A 43 4.38 7.09 -12.53
CA TYR A 43 5.25 7.60 -11.47
C TYR A 43 6.70 7.12 -11.50
N SER A 44 7.13 6.22 -12.40
CA SER A 44 8.51 5.71 -12.41
C SER A 44 9.58 6.80 -12.63
N ALA A 45 9.22 7.94 -13.21
CA ALA A 45 10.12 9.10 -13.34
C ALA A 45 10.33 9.84 -12.00
N TYR A 46 9.41 9.73 -11.07
CA TYR A 46 9.37 10.48 -9.80
C TYR A 46 9.75 9.62 -8.59
N ALA A 47 9.36 8.36 -8.60
CA ALA A 47 9.57 7.43 -7.52
C ALA A 47 9.97 6.04 -8.04
N ARG A 48 10.58 5.22 -7.20
CA ARG A 48 10.76 3.79 -7.45
C ARG A 48 9.49 3.07 -6.99
N VAL A 49 8.79 2.44 -7.90
CA VAL A 49 7.63 1.59 -7.59
C VAL A 49 8.14 0.25 -7.07
N SER A 50 7.72 -0.13 -5.87
CA SER A 50 8.15 -1.36 -5.18
C SER A 50 6.90 -2.17 -4.81
N PRO A 51 6.49 -3.13 -5.66
CA PRO A 51 5.32 -3.97 -5.38
C PRO A 51 5.69 -5.09 -4.41
N GLN A 52 4.82 -5.36 -3.45
CA GLN A 52 4.89 -6.50 -2.52
C GLN A 52 6.28 -6.70 -1.89
N CYS A 53 6.88 -5.62 -1.49
CA CYS A 53 8.17 -5.62 -0.81
C CYS A 53 8.01 -5.05 0.61
N PRO A 54 8.66 -5.66 1.61
CA PRO A 54 8.61 -5.13 2.95
C PRO A 54 9.24 -3.74 3.03
N ILE A 55 8.76 -2.94 3.97
CA ILE A 55 9.38 -1.67 4.38
C ILE A 55 9.79 -1.75 5.84
N THR A 56 10.95 -1.24 6.19
CA THR A 56 11.38 -1.16 7.58
C THR A 56 10.83 0.10 8.20
N ILE A 57 9.92 -0.05 9.16
CA ILE A 57 9.40 1.08 9.94
C ILE A 57 10.10 1.22 11.28
N TRP A 58 10.38 0.09 11.96
CA TRP A 58 11.21 0.00 13.17
C TRP A 58 12.02 -1.29 13.16
N ASN A 59 12.86 -1.49 14.18
CA ASN A 59 13.69 -2.69 14.32
C ASN A 59 12.87 -3.99 14.47
N ASP A 60 11.65 -3.87 14.96
CA ASP A 60 10.71 -4.97 15.23
C ASP A 60 9.48 -4.94 14.31
N SER A 61 9.53 -4.14 13.22
CA SER A 61 8.36 -3.98 12.38
C SER A 61 8.75 -3.77 10.91
N GLN A 62 8.38 -4.77 10.10
CA GLN A 62 8.59 -4.79 8.64
C GLN A 62 7.30 -5.23 7.94
N PRO A 63 6.26 -4.38 7.90
CA PRO A 63 5.07 -4.66 7.11
C PRO A 63 5.40 -4.74 5.63
N GLU A 64 4.59 -5.51 4.90
CA GLU A 64 4.67 -5.63 3.44
C GLU A 64 3.44 -4.97 2.83
N PRO A 65 3.52 -3.68 2.41
CA PRO A 65 2.45 -3.06 1.65
C PRO A 65 2.35 -3.68 0.25
N ASP A 66 1.17 -3.63 -0.35
CA ASP A 66 1.01 -4.07 -1.73
C ASP A 66 1.85 -3.23 -2.69
N PHE A 67 2.00 -1.92 -2.41
CA PHE A 67 2.99 -1.06 -3.09
C PHE A 67 3.61 -0.06 -2.12
N ALA A 68 4.90 0.18 -2.31
CA ALA A 68 5.58 1.35 -1.78
C ALA A 68 6.17 2.17 -2.93
N LEU A 69 5.85 3.46 -2.99
CA LEU A 69 6.52 4.41 -3.87
C LEU A 69 7.61 5.09 -3.06
N VAL A 70 8.85 4.83 -3.45
CA VAL A 70 10.05 5.16 -2.67
C VAL A 70 10.85 6.23 -3.40
N LYS A 71 11.45 7.15 -2.66
CA LYS A 71 12.37 8.16 -3.22
C LYS A 71 13.40 7.51 -4.15
N ARG A 72 13.67 8.12 -5.29
CA ARG A 72 14.59 7.56 -6.30
C ARG A 72 16.04 7.46 -5.82
N ASP A 73 16.46 8.37 -4.96
CA ASP A 73 17.79 8.45 -4.36
C ASP A 73 17.95 7.60 -3.09
N ALA A 74 16.86 6.97 -2.63
CA ALA A 74 16.94 6.03 -1.51
C ALA A 74 17.84 4.83 -1.83
N PRO A 75 18.57 4.29 -0.85
CA PRO A 75 19.38 3.09 -1.02
C PRO A 75 18.59 1.93 -1.64
N ARG A 76 19.27 1.07 -2.38
CA ARG A 76 18.67 -0.18 -2.90
C ARG A 76 18.43 -1.16 -1.76
N GLY A 77 17.47 -2.06 -1.95
CA GLY A 77 17.07 -3.06 -0.97
C GLY A 77 15.77 -2.71 -0.30
N ILE A 78 15.56 -3.18 0.92
CA ILE A 78 14.35 -2.90 1.73
C ILE A 78 14.34 -1.42 2.08
N ALA A 79 13.26 -0.74 1.72
CA ALA A 79 13.09 0.68 1.98
C ALA A 79 12.85 0.95 3.48
N PHE A 80 13.31 2.10 3.97
CA PHE A 80 12.92 2.60 5.29
C PHE A 80 11.73 3.56 5.16
N ALA A 81 10.90 3.65 6.20
CA ALA A 81 9.71 4.52 6.21
C ALA A 81 10.01 5.96 5.79
N LYS A 82 11.12 6.54 6.23
CA LYS A 82 11.56 7.91 5.87
C LYS A 82 11.77 8.14 4.37
N ASP A 83 11.93 7.06 3.60
CA ASP A 83 12.16 7.10 2.16
C ASP A 83 10.89 6.74 1.36
N VAL A 84 9.82 6.32 2.03
CA VAL A 84 8.52 6.02 1.42
C VAL A 84 7.74 7.32 1.24
N LEU A 85 7.31 7.58 0.01
CA LEU A 85 6.49 8.73 -0.36
C LEU A 85 5.01 8.42 -0.29
N LEU A 86 4.63 7.18 -0.61
CA LEU A 86 3.27 6.68 -0.60
C LEU A 86 3.29 5.17 -0.36
N ALA A 87 2.50 4.68 0.58
CA ALA A 87 2.19 3.26 0.72
C ALA A 87 0.77 2.99 0.21
N ILE A 88 0.56 1.87 -0.48
CA ILE A 88 -0.75 1.47 -1.01
C ILE A 88 -1.05 0.05 -0.55
N GLU A 89 -2.23 -0.13 0.01
CA GLU A 89 -2.83 -1.43 0.31
C GLU A 89 -4.01 -1.69 -0.63
N VAL A 90 -4.10 -2.90 -1.15
CA VAL A 90 -5.27 -3.39 -1.89
C VAL A 90 -6.04 -4.30 -0.95
N SER A 91 -7.17 -3.83 -0.45
CA SER A 91 -7.89 -4.48 0.65
C SER A 91 -9.17 -5.16 0.15
N ASP A 92 -9.21 -6.47 0.36
CA ASP A 92 -10.39 -7.32 0.23
C ASP A 92 -10.72 -7.88 1.63
N SER A 93 -10.31 -9.07 1.96
CA SER A 93 -10.47 -9.66 3.29
C SER A 93 -9.55 -9.03 4.37
N SER A 94 -8.50 -8.34 3.97
CA SER A 94 -7.53 -7.68 4.85
C SER A 94 -7.95 -6.29 5.36
N LEU A 95 -9.04 -5.69 4.86
CA LEU A 95 -9.41 -4.30 5.11
C LEU A 95 -9.36 -3.87 6.58
N LYS A 96 -9.85 -4.73 7.47
CA LYS A 96 -9.81 -4.45 8.92
C LYS A 96 -8.38 -4.40 9.45
N PHE A 97 -7.53 -5.32 9.00
CA PHE A 97 -6.13 -5.39 9.41
C PHE A 97 -5.34 -4.19 8.87
N ASP A 98 -5.56 -3.82 7.62
CA ASP A 98 -4.90 -2.68 6.99
C ASP A 98 -5.27 -1.37 7.69
N ARG A 99 -6.56 -1.16 8.00
CA ARG A 99 -7.02 0.05 8.71
C ARG A 99 -6.63 0.09 10.20
N GLN A 100 -6.64 -1.04 10.91
CA GLN A 100 -6.50 -1.06 12.37
C GLN A 100 -5.09 -1.40 12.85
N THR A 101 -4.27 -2.00 11.99
CA THR A 101 -2.92 -2.44 12.36
C THR A 101 -1.86 -1.71 11.53
N LYS A 102 -1.90 -1.82 10.20
CA LYS A 102 -0.87 -1.21 9.35
C LYS A 102 -0.98 0.31 9.28
N LEU A 103 -2.18 0.86 9.07
CA LEU A 103 -2.38 2.31 8.91
C LEU A 103 -1.87 3.13 10.10
N PRO A 104 -2.15 2.76 11.38
CA PRO A 104 -1.57 3.44 12.54
C PRO A 104 -0.03 3.37 12.58
N ASP A 105 0.55 2.23 12.18
CA ASP A 105 1.99 2.05 12.15
C ASP A 105 2.63 2.90 11.05
N TYR A 106 2.00 3.03 9.89
CA TYR A 106 2.44 3.94 8.83
C TYR A 106 2.40 5.39 9.27
N ALA A 107 1.31 5.83 9.93
CA ALA A 107 1.21 7.19 10.47
C ALA A 107 2.33 7.47 11.49
N ARG A 108 2.50 6.59 12.48
CA ARG A 108 3.51 6.72 13.54
C ARG A 108 4.95 6.69 12.99
N SER A 109 5.19 6.01 11.86
CA SER A 109 6.49 5.99 11.19
C SER A 109 6.75 7.21 10.31
N GLY A 110 5.77 8.10 10.16
CA GLY A 110 5.88 9.34 9.39
C GLY A 110 5.75 9.16 7.88
N ILE A 111 5.15 8.05 7.40
CA ILE A 111 4.84 7.91 5.98
C ILE A 111 3.80 8.97 5.61
N PRO A 112 4.11 9.89 4.67
CA PRO A 112 3.31 11.10 4.46
C PRO A 112 1.93 10.83 3.89
N GLU A 113 1.77 9.74 3.13
CA GLU A 113 0.53 9.41 2.44
C GLU A 113 0.33 7.89 2.38
N VAL A 114 -0.91 7.44 2.60
CA VAL A 114 -1.33 6.05 2.44
C VAL A 114 -2.63 6.01 1.64
N TRP A 115 -2.70 5.09 0.69
CA TRP A 115 -3.92 4.77 -0.03
C TRP A 115 -4.39 3.36 0.32
N ILE A 116 -5.69 3.19 0.54
CA ILE A 116 -6.32 1.88 0.67
C ILE A 116 -7.34 1.73 -0.47
N LEU A 117 -7.03 0.88 -1.45
CA LEU A 117 -7.97 0.47 -2.47
C LEU A 117 -8.91 -0.58 -1.87
N ASN A 118 -10.06 -0.14 -1.42
CA ASN A 118 -11.08 -0.97 -0.79
C ASN A 118 -11.92 -1.65 -1.89
N LEU A 119 -11.61 -2.90 -2.18
CA LEU A 119 -12.29 -3.68 -3.23
C LEU A 119 -13.73 -4.02 -2.85
N ASN A 120 -14.06 -4.12 -1.54
CA ASN A 120 -15.40 -4.46 -1.09
C ASN A 120 -16.41 -3.36 -1.39
N ASP A 121 -16.00 -2.10 -1.18
CA ASP A 121 -16.86 -0.92 -1.36
C ASP A 121 -16.63 -0.22 -2.70
N GLY A 122 -15.67 -0.68 -3.51
CA GLY A 122 -15.30 -0.08 -4.79
C GLY A 122 -14.88 1.38 -4.65
N GLN A 123 -14.00 1.67 -3.69
CA GLN A 123 -13.56 3.04 -3.39
C GLN A 123 -12.08 3.11 -3.03
N LEU A 124 -11.49 4.28 -3.20
CA LEU A 124 -10.15 4.59 -2.74
C LEU A 124 -10.22 5.47 -1.49
N GLU A 125 -9.53 5.05 -0.44
CA GLU A 125 -9.34 5.83 0.77
C GLU A 125 -7.95 6.45 0.74
N VAL A 126 -7.88 7.77 0.81
CA VAL A 126 -6.64 8.54 0.79
C VAL A 126 -6.42 9.14 2.16
N TYR A 127 -5.28 8.84 2.74
CA TYR A 127 -4.86 9.27 4.07
C TYR A 127 -3.58 10.09 3.96
N HIS A 128 -3.55 11.29 4.54
CA HIS A 128 -2.35 12.12 4.60
C HIS A 128 -2.31 13.00 5.86
N GLU A 129 -1.20 13.71 6.09
CA GLU A 129 -0.92 14.45 7.31
C GLU A 129 -0.85 13.54 8.55
N PRO A 130 0.19 12.66 8.66
CA PRO A 130 0.36 11.80 9.82
C PRO A 130 0.61 12.59 11.10
N ASP A 131 -0.14 12.23 12.17
CA ASP A 131 0.03 12.76 13.53
C ASP A 131 -0.14 11.64 14.55
N GLY A 132 0.94 11.23 15.19
CA GLY A 132 0.94 10.06 16.06
C GLY A 132 0.55 8.79 15.32
N GLU A 133 -0.51 8.12 15.74
CA GLU A 133 -1.02 6.88 15.15
C GLU A 133 -2.17 7.10 14.16
N GLN A 134 -2.39 8.33 13.70
CA GLN A 134 -3.50 8.64 12.80
C GLN A 134 -3.09 9.61 11.70
N TYR A 135 -3.90 9.66 10.66
CA TYR A 135 -3.83 10.65 9.59
C TYR A 135 -4.92 11.69 9.83
N LEU A 136 -4.57 12.97 9.80
CA LEU A 136 -5.51 14.07 10.08
C LEU A 136 -6.47 14.32 8.90
N GLN A 137 -6.03 13.99 7.69
CA GLN A 137 -6.84 14.16 6.48
C GLN A 137 -7.20 12.79 5.92
N ILE A 138 -8.49 12.57 5.74
CA ILE A 138 -9.04 11.33 5.18
C ILE A 138 -10.04 11.71 4.09
N GLN A 139 -9.80 11.20 2.89
CA GLN A 139 -10.70 11.39 1.75
C GLN A 139 -11.13 10.02 1.19
N VAL A 140 -12.44 9.84 1.01
CA VAL A 140 -12.99 8.69 0.28
C VAL A 140 -13.32 9.13 -1.14
N VAL A 141 -12.68 8.50 -2.11
CA VAL A 141 -12.83 8.81 -3.53
C VAL A 141 -13.60 7.70 -4.23
N LYS A 142 -14.62 8.08 -4.98
CA LYS A 142 -15.42 7.15 -5.79
C LYS A 142 -14.85 7.03 -7.21
N PRO A 143 -15.17 5.92 -7.94
CA PRO A 143 -14.76 5.75 -9.33
C PRO A 143 -15.04 6.96 -10.22
N ALA A 144 -14.32 7.08 -11.33
CA ALA A 144 -14.33 8.20 -12.27
C ALA A 144 -13.81 9.54 -11.70
N LYS A 145 -13.27 9.55 -10.48
CA LYS A 145 -12.55 10.69 -9.91
C LYS A 145 -11.06 10.32 -9.78
N PRO A 146 -10.17 10.88 -10.60
CA PRO A 146 -8.74 10.61 -10.52
C PRO A 146 -8.14 11.22 -9.26
N VAL A 147 -7.05 10.61 -8.77
CA VAL A 147 -6.30 11.08 -7.59
C VAL A 147 -4.85 11.25 -7.98
N ALA A 148 -4.21 12.28 -7.46
CA ALA A 148 -2.78 12.49 -7.59
C ALA A 148 -2.10 12.35 -6.23
N PRO A 149 -0.95 11.67 -6.12
CA PRO A 149 -0.20 11.59 -4.88
C PRO A 149 0.47 12.92 -4.55
N LEU A 150 0.69 13.19 -3.26
CA LEU A 150 1.30 14.43 -2.78
C LEU A 150 2.64 14.74 -3.46
N PHE A 151 3.47 13.73 -3.70
CA PHE A 151 4.80 13.91 -4.31
C PHE A 151 4.75 14.21 -5.83
N ALA A 152 3.59 14.06 -6.49
CA ALA A 152 3.37 14.30 -7.91
C ALA A 152 1.94 14.80 -8.16
N ALA A 153 1.60 15.95 -7.57
CA ALA A 153 0.24 16.50 -7.53
C ALA A 153 -0.34 16.87 -8.92
N ASP A 154 0.50 16.98 -9.93
CA ASP A 154 0.10 17.20 -11.33
C ASP A 154 -0.14 15.89 -12.11
N ARG A 155 0.09 14.74 -11.50
CA ARG A 155 -0.02 13.41 -12.11
C ARG A 155 -1.19 12.63 -11.54
N HIS A 156 -2.29 12.62 -12.28
CA HIS A 156 -3.52 11.96 -11.86
C HIS A 156 -3.54 10.49 -12.27
N LEU A 157 -3.99 9.62 -11.36
CA LEU A 157 -4.18 8.19 -11.54
C LEU A 157 -5.67 7.85 -11.67
N GLU A 158 -6.02 7.09 -12.68
CA GLU A 158 -7.35 6.49 -12.85
C GLU A 158 -7.42 5.15 -12.09
N TRP A 159 -7.30 5.22 -10.77
CA TRP A 159 -7.19 4.10 -9.85
C TRP A 159 -8.34 3.09 -9.95
N TRP A 160 -9.53 3.53 -10.37
CA TRP A 160 -10.72 2.67 -10.51
C TRP A 160 -10.58 1.61 -11.59
N LEU A 161 -9.64 1.75 -12.53
CA LEU A 161 -9.33 0.73 -13.52
C LEU A 161 -8.80 -0.56 -12.88
N ALA A 162 -8.33 -0.48 -11.64
CA ALA A 162 -7.90 -1.65 -10.86
C ALA A 162 -9.03 -2.29 -10.04
N LEU A 163 -10.26 -1.75 -10.07
CA LEU A 163 -11.41 -2.39 -9.46
C LEU A 163 -11.83 -3.62 -10.29
N PRO A 164 -12.29 -4.69 -9.63
CA PRO A 164 -12.84 -5.82 -10.35
C PRO A 164 -14.03 -5.37 -11.20
N GLU A 165 -14.13 -5.91 -12.42
CA GLU A 165 -15.30 -5.68 -13.25
C GLU A 165 -16.57 -6.09 -12.48
N ALA A 166 -17.60 -5.24 -12.53
CA ALA A 166 -18.88 -5.59 -11.94
C ALA A 166 -19.34 -6.92 -12.54
N LYS A 167 -19.55 -7.94 -11.70
CA LYS A 167 -20.12 -9.20 -12.17
C LYS A 167 -21.46 -8.86 -12.81
N THR A 168 -21.54 -8.98 -14.12
CA THR A 168 -22.82 -9.06 -14.81
C THR A 168 -23.48 -10.33 -14.30
N GLU A 169 -24.51 -10.18 -13.46
CA GLU A 169 -25.38 -11.29 -13.11
C GLU A 169 -26.03 -11.77 -14.41
N GLU A 170 -25.65 -12.99 -14.85
CA GLU A 170 -26.34 -13.74 -15.88
C GLU A 170 -27.61 -14.40 -15.34
#